data_b8bd305fe956da72cc593a01643550b8
#
_entry.id   b8bd305fe956da72cc593a01643550b8
#
_cell.length_a   1.000
_cell.length_b   1.000
_cell.length_c   1.000
_cell.angle_alpha   90.00
_cell.angle_beta   90.00
_cell.angle_gamma   90.00
#
_symmetry.space_group_name_H-M   'P 1'
#
loop_
_entity.id
_entity.type
_entity.pdbx_description
1 polymer ?
#
loop_
_entity_poly.entity_id
_entity_poly.type
_entity_poly.pdbx_seq_one_letter_code
_entity_poly.pdbx_strand_id
1 'polypeptide(L)'
;QLAACQALEEGRSVLVAAPTGAGKTIVAEFGVFLAMFEPKAKIFYTAPMKALSNQKYTELVAEYGASEVGLLTGDTNINASARIVVMTTEVLRNMLYADSPLLTDLAYVVMDEVHYLADRFRGAVWEEVIIHLPLAVRLISLSATVSNAEEFGDWLQAVRGDTDVIVSETRPVPLTQHVLVRSKMLDLFDSSGQAATNRVNPELVQLARAGGAKVHRGRGHHPKRWEKRAGRSGGFGGEEGRMDRAAIAGMLGAKNLLPAIFFIFSRAGCDAAVRQLVRSGLRLTDQAERDEIRAIVEERCRTLRDDDLAVLGYWEVVV
;
A
#
# COMPACT_ATOMS: atom_id res chain seq x y z
N GLN A 1 -19.46 5.27 -5.30
CA GLN A 1 -19.94 4.09 -4.56
C GLN A 1 -21.32 3.65 -5.08
N LEU A 2 -22.37 4.49 -4.97
CA LEU A 2 -23.73 4.12 -5.35
C LEU A 2 -23.83 3.60 -6.81
N ALA A 3 -23.27 4.32 -7.77
CA ALA A 3 -23.27 3.90 -9.17
C ALA A 3 -22.61 2.53 -9.39
N ALA A 4 -21.51 2.24 -8.66
CA ALA A 4 -20.84 0.94 -8.74
C ALA A 4 -21.70 -0.18 -8.15
N CYS A 5 -22.36 0.06 -7.02
CA CYS A 5 -23.27 -0.92 -6.42
C CYS A 5 -24.48 -1.19 -7.32
N GLN A 6 -25.06 -0.16 -7.94
CA GLN A 6 -26.17 -0.32 -8.90
C GLN A 6 -25.75 -1.13 -10.12
N ALA A 7 -24.56 -0.88 -10.69
CA ALA A 7 -24.04 -1.66 -11.81
C ALA A 7 -23.87 -3.14 -11.44
N LEU A 8 -23.37 -3.44 -10.23
CA LEU A 8 -23.24 -4.82 -9.75
C LEU A 8 -24.60 -5.49 -9.55
N GLU A 9 -25.59 -4.78 -9.00
CA GLU A 9 -26.96 -5.28 -8.82
C GLU A 9 -27.61 -5.60 -10.18
N GLU A 10 -27.30 -4.83 -11.22
CA GLU A 10 -27.73 -5.07 -12.60
C GLU A 10 -26.93 -6.19 -13.29
N GLY A 11 -26.00 -6.83 -12.60
CA GLY A 11 -25.20 -7.95 -13.09
C GLY A 11 -24.03 -7.55 -13.98
N ARG A 12 -23.57 -6.29 -13.94
CA ARG A 12 -22.41 -5.80 -14.69
C ARG A 12 -21.14 -5.87 -13.85
N SER A 13 -20.00 -6.00 -14.51
CA SER A 13 -18.69 -5.83 -13.89
C SER A 13 -18.40 -4.34 -13.65
N VAL A 14 -17.50 -4.02 -12.71
CA VAL A 14 -17.15 -2.62 -12.41
C VAL A 14 -15.65 -2.42 -12.28
N LEU A 15 -15.18 -1.29 -12.78
CA LEU A 15 -13.89 -0.71 -12.44
C LEU A 15 -14.12 0.59 -11.64
N VAL A 16 -13.64 0.61 -10.41
CA VAL A 16 -13.72 1.79 -9.54
C VAL A 16 -12.32 2.36 -9.32
N ALA A 17 -12.02 3.45 -9.99
CA ALA A 17 -10.77 4.19 -9.85
C ALA A 17 -11.00 5.45 -9.00
N ALA A 18 -10.49 5.46 -7.78
CA ALA A 18 -10.67 6.57 -6.85
C ALA A 18 -9.51 6.66 -5.85
N PRO A 19 -9.23 7.84 -5.26
CA PRO A 19 -8.17 8.01 -4.29
C PRO A 19 -8.30 7.07 -3.10
N THR A 20 -7.18 6.79 -2.43
CA THR A 20 -7.19 6.10 -1.14
C THR A 20 -8.04 6.87 -0.13
N GLY A 21 -8.84 6.16 0.67
CA GLY A 21 -9.80 6.75 1.60
C GLY A 21 -11.14 7.16 0.99
N ALA A 22 -11.35 7.03 -0.33
CA ALA A 22 -12.63 7.33 -0.98
C ALA A 22 -13.73 6.26 -0.74
N GLY A 23 -13.46 5.23 0.08
CA GLY A 23 -14.43 4.21 0.43
C GLY A 23 -14.71 3.19 -0.68
N LYS A 24 -13.71 2.86 -1.52
CA LYS A 24 -13.82 1.83 -2.56
C LYS A 24 -14.18 0.45 -2.01
N THR A 25 -13.72 0.15 -0.81
CA THR A 25 -13.94 -1.13 -0.12
C THR A 25 -15.42 -1.47 0.01
N ILE A 26 -16.30 -0.48 0.19
CA ILE A 26 -17.76 -0.66 0.24
C ILE A 26 -18.30 -1.36 -1.01
N VAL A 27 -17.71 -1.10 -2.19
CA VAL A 27 -18.15 -1.75 -3.44
C VAL A 27 -17.77 -3.24 -3.43
N ALA A 28 -16.60 -3.59 -2.90
CA ALA A 28 -16.21 -4.99 -2.72
C ALA A 28 -17.10 -5.69 -1.67
N GLU A 29 -17.38 -5.03 -0.55
CA GLU A 29 -18.28 -5.54 0.49
C GLU A 29 -19.70 -5.74 -0.04
N PHE A 30 -20.18 -4.85 -0.88
CA PHE A 30 -21.45 -5.03 -1.58
C PHE A 30 -21.43 -6.27 -2.52
N GLY A 31 -20.30 -6.51 -3.22
CA GLY A 31 -20.13 -7.74 -4.00
C GLY A 31 -20.15 -9.01 -3.13
N VAL A 32 -19.53 -8.96 -1.94
CA VAL A 32 -19.63 -10.05 -0.96
C VAL A 32 -21.07 -10.25 -0.50
N PHE A 33 -21.78 -9.17 -0.19
CA PHE A 33 -23.20 -9.23 0.18
C PHE A 33 -24.05 -9.87 -0.91
N LEU A 34 -23.89 -9.49 -2.18
CA LEU A 34 -24.62 -10.10 -3.30
C LEU A 34 -24.32 -11.58 -3.42
N ALA A 35 -23.05 -11.99 -3.34
CA ALA A 35 -22.67 -13.40 -3.38
C ALA A 35 -23.31 -14.19 -2.23
N MET A 36 -23.38 -13.63 -1.03
CA MET A 36 -23.98 -14.29 0.13
C MET A 36 -25.52 -14.38 0.02
N PHE A 37 -26.14 -13.47 -0.72
CA PHE A 37 -27.57 -13.50 -0.98
C PHE A 37 -27.98 -14.56 -2.01
N GLU A 38 -27.11 -14.86 -2.98
CA GLU A 38 -27.34 -15.89 -4.01
C GLU A 38 -27.02 -17.29 -3.46
N PRO A 39 -27.95 -18.28 -3.56
CA PRO A 39 -27.66 -19.64 -3.11
C PRO A 39 -26.46 -20.24 -3.86
N LYS A 40 -25.50 -20.79 -3.13
CA LYS A 40 -24.26 -21.44 -3.64
C LYS A 40 -23.24 -20.53 -4.32
N ALA A 41 -23.53 -19.27 -4.58
CA ALA A 41 -22.57 -18.36 -5.19
C ALA A 41 -21.33 -18.23 -4.30
N LYS A 42 -20.17 -18.22 -4.93
CA LYS A 42 -18.86 -17.95 -4.31
C LYS A 42 -18.32 -16.63 -4.78
N ILE A 43 -17.54 -16.00 -3.90
CA ILE A 43 -16.76 -14.81 -4.21
C ILE A 43 -15.31 -15.01 -3.81
N PHE A 44 -14.39 -14.65 -4.70
CA PHE A 44 -12.98 -14.60 -4.40
C PHE A 44 -12.53 -13.14 -4.25
N TYR A 45 -11.88 -12.84 -3.14
CA TYR A 45 -11.29 -11.54 -2.87
C TYR A 45 -9.78 -11.63 -3.07
N THR A 46 -9.24 -10.99 -4.11
CA THR A 46 -7.81 -11.03 -4.38
C THR A 46 -7.12 -9.72 -3.98
N ALA A 47 -5.94 -9.86 -3.39
CA ALA A 47 -5.07 -8.73 -3.02
C ALA A 47 -3.65 -8.95 -3.55
N PRO A 48 -2.87 -7.87 -3.80
CA PRO A 48 -1.55 -7.97 -4.39
C PRO A 48 -0.48 -8.57 -3.48
N MET A 49 -0.76 -8.67 -2.19
CA MET A 49 0.21 -9.18 -1.22
C MET A 49 -0.46 -9.88 -0.04
N LYS A 50 0.25 -10.86 0.52
CA LYS A 50 -0.19 -11.69 1.64
C LYS A 50 -0.66 -10.88 2.86
N ALA A 51 0.02 -9.80 3.20
CA ALA A 51 -0.34 -8.98 4.36
C ALA A 51 -1.76 -8.38 4.23
N LEU A 52 -2.12 -7.88 3.04
CA LEU A 52 -3.45 -7.37 2.75
C LEU A 52 -4.49 -8.49 2.73
N SER A 53 -4.15 -9.67 2.18
CA SER A 53 -5.02 -10.84 2.23
C SER A 53 -5.33 -11.26 3.66
N ASN A 54 -4.33 -11.33 4.53
CA ASN A 54 -4.51 -11.69 5.94
C ASN A 54 -5.39 -10.66 6.68
N GLN A 55 -5.17 -9.36 6.44
CA GLN A 55 -6.00 -8.32 7.02
C GLN A 55 -7.45 -8.46 6.59
N LYS A 56 -7.71 -8.56 5.29
CA LYS A 56 -9.08 -8.68 4.75
C LYS A 56 -9.76 -9.97 5.22
N TYR A 57 -9.02 -11.08 5.32
CA TYR A 57 -9.53 -12.32 5.91
C TYR A 57 -10.03 -12.11 7.34
N THR A 58 -9.23 -11.44 8.19
CA THR A 58 -9.62 -11.17 9.57
C THR A 58 -10.88 -10.29 9.65
N GLU A 59 -10.99 -9.26 8.80
CA GLU A 59 -12.17 -8.39 8.71
C GLU A 59 -13.42 -9.19 8.31
N LEU A 60 -13.33 -9.99 7.26
CA LEU A 60 -14.45 -10.80 6.76
C LEU A 60 -14.86 -11.92 7.73
N VAL A 61 -13.91 -12.54 8.43
CA VAL A 61 -14.22 -13.52 9.50
C VAL A 61 -15.00 -12.87 10.64
N ALA A 62 -14.66 -11.65 11.01
CA ALA A 62 -15.39 -10.93 12.05
C ALA A 62 -16.84 -10.62 11.67
N GLU A 63 -17.11 -10.43 10.37
CA GLU A 63 -18.44 -10.09 9.85
C GLU A 63 -19.27 -11.32 9.50
N TYR A 64 -18.70 -12.31 8.78
CA TYR A 64 -19.43 -13.47 8.23
C TYR A 64 -19.18 -14.77 8.99
N GLY A 65 -18.21 -14.81 9.88
CA GLY A 65 -17.82 -16.02 10.63
C GLY A 65 -16.81 -16.90 9.89
N ALA A 66 -16.03 -17.66 10.65
CA ALA A 66 -14.93 -18.50 10.14
C ALA A 66 -15.41 -19.67 9.26
N SER A 67 -16.66 -20.09 9.35
CA SER A 67 -17.24 -21.14 8.48
C SER A 67 -17.43 -20.67 7.05
N GLU A 68 -17.74 -19.40 6.85
CA GLU A 68 -18.05 -18.81 5.55
C GLU A 68 -16.82 -18.23 4.84
N VAL A 69 -15.71 -18.04 5.55
CA VAL A 69 -14.53 -17.36 5.04
C VAL A 69 -13.31 -18.27 4.98
N GLY A 70 -12.61 -18.28 3.86
CA GLY A 70 -11.36 -19.00 3.65
C GLY A 70 -10.20 -18.06 3.33
N LEU A 71 -8.98 -18.56 3.51
CA LEU A 71 -7.74 -17.86 3.16
C LEU A 71 -6.81 -18.78 2.37
N LEU A 72 -6.42 -18.36 1.17
CA LEU A 72 -5.47 -19.05 0.31
C LEU A 72 -4.29 -18.13 -0.05
N THR A 73 -3.11 -18.43 0.45
CA THR A 73 -1.87 -17.78 0.07
C THR A 73 -0.82 -18.83 -0.28
N GLY A 74 0.37 -18.43 -0.71
CA GLY A 74 1.40 -19.38 -1.12
C GLY A 74 1.81 -20.40 -0.03
N ASP A 75 1.55 -20.12 1.23
CA ASP A 75 1.93 -20.93 2.39
C ASP A 75 0.79 -21.15 3.40
N THR A 76 -0.41 -20.66 3.13
CA THR A 76 -1.56 -20.77 4.01
C THR A 76 -2.78 -21.28 3.26
N ASN A 77 -3.43 -22.30 3.81
CA ASN A 77 -4.68 -22.85 3.29
C ASN A 77 -5.66 -23.06 4.45
N ILE A 78 -6.64 -22.18 4.55
CA ILE A 78 -7.70 -22.22 5.56
C ILE A 78 -9.03 -22.23 4.82
N ASN A 79 -9.87 -23.24 5.05
CA ASN A 79 -11.24 -23.35 4.53
C ASN A 79 -11.37 -22.94 3.03
N ALA A 80 -10.56 -23.56 2.17
CA ALA A 80 -10.50 -23.25 0.74
C ALA A 80 -11.82 -23.40 -0.02
N SER A 81 -12.77 -24.19 0.50
CA SER A 81 -14.09 -24.42 -0.08
C SER A 81 -15.17 -23.45 0.41
N ALA A 82 -14.81 -22.49 1.28
CA ALA A 82 -15.73 -21.47 1.76
C ALA A 82 -16.39 -20.68 0.63
N ARG A 83 -17.50 -20.04 0.93
CA ARG A 83 -18.20 -19.16 -0.02
C ARG A 83 -17.44 -17.87 -0.29
N ILE A 84 -16.76 -17.33 0.69
CA ILE A 84 -15.89 -16.17 0.58
C ILE A 84 -14.45 -16.67 0.73
N VAL A 85 -13.61 -16.54 -0.29
CA VAL A 85 -12.19 -16.92 -0.19
C VAL A 85 -11.30 -15.74 -0.49
N VAL A 86 -10.51 -15.36 0.50
CA VAL A 86 -9.48 -14.32 0.34
C VAL A 86 -8.18 -14.97 -0.14
N MET A 87 -7.52 -14.38 -1.14
CA MET A 87 -6.30 -14.95 -1.69
C MET A 87 -5.39 -13.90 -2.31
N THR A 88 -4.16 -14.27 -2.63
CA THR A 88 -3.32 -13.43 -3.50
C THR A 88 -3.68 -13.67 -4.97
N THR A 89 -3.47 -12.65 -5.80
CA THR A 89 -3.81 -12.71 -7.24
C THR A 89 -3.10 -13.86 -7.95
N GLU A 90 -1.86 -14.16 -7.55
CA GLU A 90 -1.10 -15.29 -8.09
C GLU A 90 -1.74 -16.65 -7.82
N VAL A 91 -2.39 -16.81 -6.66
CA VAL A 91 -3.11 -18.04 -6.33
C VAL A 91 -4.30 -18.23 -7.26
N LEU A 92 -5.10 -17.18 -7.49
CA LEU A 92 -6.22 -17.24 -8.42
C LEU A 92 -5.76 -17.59 -9.84
N ARG A 93 -4.69 -16.92 -10.32
CA ARG A 93 -4.09 -17.27 -11.63
C ARG A 93 -3.75 -18.75 -11.72
N ASN A 94 -3.06 -19.30 -10.72
CA ASN A 94 -2.68 -20.70 -10.71
C ASN A 94 -3.90 -21.65 -10.68
N MET A 95 -4.97 -21.26 -9.98
CA MET A 95 -6.23 -22.01 -9.98
C MET A 95 -6.91 -22.02 -11.35
N LEU A 96 -6.90 -20.89 -12.06
CA LEU A 96 -7.44 -20.78 -13.42
C LEU A 96 -6.66 -21.68 -14.39
N TYR A 97 -5.33 -21.68 -14.36
CA TYR A 97 -4.51 -22.54 -15.20
C TYR A 97 -4.65 -24.03 -14.87
N ALA A 98 -4.93 -24.37 -13.62
CA ALA A 98 -5.10 -25.75 -13.18
C ALA A 98 -6.54 -26.26 -13.35
N ASP A 99 -7.46 -25.44 -13.86
CA ASP A 99 -8.90 -25.73 -13.93
C ASP A 99 -9.43 -26.28 -12.59
N SER A 100 -9.11 -25.55 -11.51
CA SER A 100 -9.37 -25.99 -10.14
C SER A 100 -10.87 -26.19 -9.89
N PRO A 101 -11.30 -27.31 -9.25
CA PRO A 101 -12.68 -27.52 -8.87
C PRO A 101 -13.22 -26.48 -7.89
N LEU A 102 -12.35 -25.73 -7.22
CA LEU A 102 -12.75 -24.63 -6.33
C LEU A 102 -13.39 -23.46 -7.09
N LEU A 103 -13.18 -23.36 -8.42
CA LEU A 103 -13.80 -22.37 -9.29
C LEU A 103 -15.28 -22.66 -9.56
N THR A 104 -15.77 -23.84 -9.18
CA THR A 104 -17.18 -24.19 -9.31
C THR A 104 -18.03 -23.24 -8.47
N ASP A 105 -19.13 -22.74 -9.06
CA ASP A 105 -20.06 -21.78 -8.46
C ASP A 105 -19.44 -20.38 -8.18
N LEU A 106 -18.27 -20.07 -8.73
CA LEU A 106 -17.66 -18.74 -8.65
C LEU A 106 -18.52 -17.74 -9.44
N ALA A 107 -19.09 -16.76 -8.73
CA ALA A 107 -19.95 -15.73 -9.32
C ALA A 107 -19.28 -14.35 -9.35
N TYR A 108 -18.43 -14.06 -8.40
CA TYR A 108 -17.77 -12.76 -8.26
C TYR A 108 -16.29 -12.90 -7.97
N VAL A 109 -15.50 -11.97 -8.51
CA VAL A 109 -14.08 -11.80 -8.16
C VAL A 109 -13.83 -10.34 -7.87
N VAL A 110 -13.33 -10.05 -6.66
CA VAL A 110 -12.77 -8.74 -6.31
C VAL A 110 -11.28 -8.76 -6.65
N MET A 111 -10.86 -7.82 -7.47
CA MET A 111 -9.45 -7.53 -7.73
C MET A 111 -9.09 -6.20 -7.04
N ASP A 112 -8.60 -6.32 -5.83
CA ASP A 112 -8.16 -5.15 -5.07
C ASP A 112 -6.81 -4.66 -5.57
N GLU A 113 -6.63 -3.33 -5.52
CA GLU A 113 -5.42 -2.66 -5.99
C GLU A 113 -5.02 -3.03 -7.43
N VAL A 114 -6.02 -3.10 -8.34
CA VAL A 114 -5.79 -3.55 -9.72
C VAL A 114 -4.79 -2.69 -10.51
N HIS A 115 -4.44 -1.49 -10.02
CA HIS A 115 -3.37 -0.67 -10.59
C HIS A 115 -1.98 -1.33 -10.55
N TYR A 116 -1.78 -2.41 -9.78
CA TYR A 116 -0.60 -3.28 -9.86
C TYR A 116 -0.43 -3.94 -11.24
N LEU A 117 -1.45 -3.92 -12.09
CA LEU A 117 -1.33 -4.29 -13.50
C LEU A 117 -0.23 -3.48 -14.22
N ALA A 118 0.00 -2.24 -13.82
CA ALA A 118 1.10 -1.41 -14.32
C ALA A 118 2.49 -1.80 -13.77
N ASP A 119 2.58 -2.74 -12.83
CA ASP A 119 3.87 -3.21 -12.30
C ASP A 119 4.63 -4.00 -13.35
N ARG A 120 5.89 -3.60 -13.60
CA ARG A 120 6.73 -4.18 -14.66
C ARG A 120 6.98 -5.68 -14.51
N PHE A 121 6.99 -6.20 -13.29
CA PHE A 121 7.35 -7.59 -13.00
C PHE A 121 6.14 -8.47 -12.72
N ARG A 122 5.09 -7.89 -12.15
CA ARG A 122 3.93 -8.64 -11.67
C ARG A 122 2.65 -8.34 -12.44
N GLY A 123 2.61 -7.27 -13.24
CA GLY A 123 1.40 -6.81 -13.94
C GLY A 123 0.74 -7.88 -14.79
N ALA A 124 1.53 -8.71 -15.48
CA ALA A 124 1.04 -9.81 -16.29
C ALA A 124 0.13 -10.80 -15.53
N VAL A 125 0.31 -10.94 -14.21
CA VAL A 125 -0.54 -11.82 -13.37
C VAL A 125 -1.99 -11.33 -13.37
N TRP A 126 -2.21 -10.01 -13.27
CA TRP A 126 -3.54 -9.41 -13.30
C TRP A 126 -4.19 -9.54 -14.67
N GLU A 127 -3.42 -9.30 -15.74
CA GLU A 127 -3.90 -9.49 -17.12
C GLU A 127 -4.34 -10.94 -17.36
N GLU A 128 -3.50 -11.91 -16.97
CA GLU A 128 -3.79 -13.33 -17.12
C GLU A 128 -5.07 -13.72 -16.36
N VAL A 129 -5.27 -13.24 -15.13
CA VAL A 129 -6.50 -13.50 -14.38
C VAL A 129 -7.72 -12.92 -15.11
N ILE A 130 -7.66 -11.68 -15.56
CA ILE A 130 -8.77 -11.00 -16.23
C ILE A 130 -9.16 -11.73 -17.52
N ILE A 131 -8.17 -12.16 -18.31
CA ILE A 131 -8.38 -12.85 -19.59
C ILE A 131 -8.94 -14.27 -19.39
N HIS A 132 -8.42 -15.01 -18.42
CA HIS A 132 -8.79 -16.42 -18.23
C HIS A 132 -10.00 -16.65 -17.33
N LEU A 133 -10.44 -15.62 -16.60
CA LEU A 133 -11.62 -15.72 -15.75
C LEU A 133 -12.88 -15.94 -16.62
N PRO A 134 -13.75 -16.92 -16.33
CA PRO A 134 -14.97 -17.15 -17.09
C PRO A 134 -15.82 -15.88 -17.24
N LEU A 135 -16.38 -15.63 -18.43
CA LEU A 135 -17.15 -14.40 -18.71
C LEU A 135 -18.41 -14.25 -17.84
N ALA A 136 -18.95 -15.35 -17.34
CA ALA A 136 -20.10 -15.34 -16.42
C ALA A 136 -19.76 -14.80 -15.03
N VAL A 137 -18.47 -14.77 -14.66
CA VAL A 137 -18.01 -14.26 -13.36
C VAL A 137 -17.92 -12.73 -13.42
N ARG A 138 -18.56 -12.04 -12.51
CA ARG A 138 -18.54 -10.58 -12.42
C ARG A 138 -17.27 -10.13 -11.75
N LEU A 139 -16.61 -9.16 -12.39
CA LEU A 139 -15.34 -8.60 -11.92
C LEU A 139 -15.56 -7.28 -11.19
N ILE A 140 -15.04 -7.16 -9.99
CA ILE A 140 -15.07 -5.95 -9.16
C ILE A 140 -13.61 -5.47 -9.03
N SER A 141 -13.22 -4.55 -9.91
CA SER A 141 -11.85 -4.02 -9.96
C SER A 141 -11.75 -2.72 -9.16
N LEU A 142 -10.94 -2.72 -8.12
CA LEU A 142 -10.69 -1.54 -7.27
C LEU A 142 -9.29 -1.01 -7.55
N SER A 143 -9.19 0.29 -7.86
CA SER A 143 -7.94 0.94 -8.21
C SER A 143 -7.74 2.24 -7.43
N ALA A 144 -6.49 2.59 -7.15
CA ALA A 144 -6.16 3.98 -6.89
C ALA A 144 -6.44 4.84 -8.15
N THR A 145 -6.46 6.16 -8.02
CA THR A 145 -6.50 7.04 -9.20
C THR A 145 -5.28 6.78 -10.07
N VAL A 146 -5.53 6.40 -11.31
CA VAL A 146 -4.50 6.19 -12.34
C VAL A 146 -4.77 7.15 -13.50
N SER A 147 -3.71 7.69 -14.09
CA SER A 147 -3.80 8.64 -15.20
C SER A 147 -4.42 8.05 -16.47
N ASN A 148 -4.48 6.73 -16.59
CA ASN A 148 -5.00 5.97 -17.73
C ASN A 148 -6.21 5.08 -17.36
N ALA A 149 -7.01 5.49 -16.37
CA ALA A 149 -8.17 4.70 -15.93
C ALA A 149 -9.19 4.46 -17.05
N GLU A 150 -9.37 5.43 -17.96
CA GLU A 150 -10.27 5.31 -19.11
C GLU A 150 -9.75 4.25 -20.11
N GLU A 151 -8.47 4.33 -20.50
CA GLU A 151 -7.84 3.36 -21.41
C GLU A 151 -7.89 1.93 -20.83
N PHE A 152 -7.66 1.79 -19.53
CA PHE A 152 -7.79 0.51 -18.85
C PHE A 152 -9.24 0.03 -18.81
N GLY A 153 -10.19 0.94 -18.63
CA GLY A 153 -11.62 0.64 -18.70
C GLY A 153 -12.06 0.15 -20.07
N ASP A 154 -11.62 0.80 -21.14
CA ASP A 154 -11.88 0.40 -22.53
C ASP A 154 -11.32 -1.02 -22.81
N TRP A 155 -10.11 -1.31 -22.32
CA TRP A 155 -9.53 -2.64 -22.43
C TRP A 155 -10.36 -3.69 -21.66
N LEU A 156 -10.79 -3.38 -20.43
CA LEU A 156 -11.67 -4.27 -19.66
C LEU A 156 -12.98 -4.55 -20.37
N GLN A 157 -13.62 -3.53 -20.95
CA GLN A 157 -14.84 -3.71 -21.74
C GLN A 157 -14.59 -4.60 -22.97
N ALA A 158 -13.47 -4.41 -23.65
CA ALA A 158 -13.11 -5.26 -24.80
C ALA A 158 -12.90 -6.73 -24.42
N VAL A 159 -12.33 -7.01 -23.25
CA VAL A 159 -11.99 -8.36 -22.79
C VAL A 159 -13.17 -9.03 -22.07
N ARG A 160 -13.93 -8.26 -21.26
CA ARG A 160 -14.94 -8.79 -20.33
C ARG A 160 -16.36 -8.49 -20.73
N GLY A 161 -16.59 -7.60 -21.70
CA GLY A 161 -17.93 -7.12 -22.05
C GLY A 161 -18.44 -6.08 -21.04
N ASP A 162 -19.71 -6.17 -20.66
CA ASP A 162 -20.41 -5.19 -19.82
C ASP A 162 -19.68 -4.84 -18.52
N THR A 163 -18.85 -3.79 -18.59
CA THR A 163 -18.06 -3.28 -17.45
C THR A 163 -18.28 -1.78 -17.32
N ASP A 164 -18.78 -1.33 -16.18
CA ASP A 164 -18.91 0.09 -15.86
C ASP A 164 -17.63 0.65 -15.28
N VAL A 165 -17.17 1.76 -15.84
CA VAL A 165 -15.95 2.47 -15.40
C VAL A 165 -16.37 3.69 -14.60
N ILE A 166 -16.05 3.69 -13.30
CA ILE A 166 -16.39 4.76 -12.37
C ILE A 166 -15.09 5.41 -11.89
N VAL A 167 -14.84 6.63 -12.32
CA VAL A 167 -13.66 7.41 -11.94
C VAL A 167 -14.05 8.54 -11.00
N SER A 168 -13.29 8.73 -9.93
CA SER A 168 -13.43 9.87 -9.02
C SER A 168 -12.05 10.37 -8.63
N GLU A 169 -11.86 11.68 -8.69
CA GLU A 169 -10.61 12.34 -8.25
C GLU A 169 -10.77 13.03 -6.89
N THR A 170 -11.98 12.99 -6.33
CA THR A 170 -12.27 13.67 -5.07
C THR A 170 -11.59 12.94 -3.90
N ARG A 171 -10.67 13.62 -3.23
CA ARG A 171 -10.04 13.15 -2.00
C ARG A 171 -10.86 13.57 -0.79
N PRO A 172 -11.33 12.63 0.04
CA PRO A 172 -12.04 12.96 1.29
C PRO A 172 -11.14 13.73 2.27
N VAL A 173 -9.85 13.39 2.30
CA VAL A 173 -8.83 14.10 3.08
C VAL A 173 -7.87 14.78 2.11
N PRO A 174 -7.75 16.11 2.15
CA PRO A 174 -6.81 16.84 1.32
C PRO A 174 -5.36 16.36 1.54
N LEU A 175 -4.59 16.26 0.47
CA LEU A 175 -3.17 15.93 0.51
C LEU A 175 -2.36 17.16 0.14
N THR A 176 -1.58 17.68 1.10
CA THR A 176 -0.60 18.73 0.87
C THR A 176 0.80 18.15 0.73
N GLN A 177 1.60 18.71 -0.17
CA GLN A 177 2.95 18.21 -0.45
C GLN A 177 3.97 19.26 -0.05
N HIS A 178 4.93 18.82 0.78
CA HIS A 178 5.99 19.68 1.28
C HIS A 178 7.37 19.05 1.03
N VAL A 179 8.38 19.88 0.94
CA VAL A 179 9.79 19.47 0.86
C VAL A 179 10.54 20.05 2.04
N LEU A 180 11.24 19.19 2.76
CA LEU A 180 12.11 19.61 3.84
C LEU A 180 13.53 19.85 3.32
N VAL A 181 13.96 21.11 3.36
CA VAL A 181 15.33 21.51 3.00
C VAL A 181 16.03 22.04 4.25
N ARG A 182 17.00 21.29 4.76
CA ARG A 182 17.64 21.57 6.06
C ARG A 182 16.57 21.56 7.17
N SER A 183 16.31 22.70 7.81
CA SER A 183 15.30 22.87 8.86
C SER A 183 14.04 23.62 8.40
N LYS A 184 13.94 23.93 7.10
CA LYS A 184 12.80 24.67 6.53
C LYS A 184 11.90 23.74 5.73
N MET A 185 10.63 23.69 6.08
CA MET A 185 9.59 22.99 5.33
C MET A 185 8.97 23.98 4.35
N LEU A 186 9.00 23.65 3.08
CA LEU A 186 8.50 24.47 1.97
C LEU A 186 7.44 23.68 1.22
N ASP A 187 6.42 24.37 0.72
CA ASP A 187 5.44 23.75 -0.17
C ASP A 187 6.12 23.28 -1.46
N LEU A 188 5.78 22.08 -1.93
CA LEU A 188 6.34 21.54 -3.17
C LEU A 188 5.89 22.35 -4.38
N PHE A 189 4.63 22.76 -4.42
CA PHE A 189 4.05 23.53 -5.50
C PHE A 189 3.82 24.98 -5.10
N ASP A 190 3.80 25.86 -6.10
CA ASP A 190 3.54 27.29 -5.93
C ASP A 190 2.07 27.51 -5.58
N SER A 191 1.80 28.03 -4.39
CA SER A 191 0.47 28.39 -3.89
C SER A 191 0.10 29.86 -4.13
N SER A 192 0.95 30.63 -4.81
CA SER A 192 0.77 32.08 -5.01
C SER A 192 -0.28 32.47 -6.05
N GLY A 193 -0.95 31.52 -6.70
CA GLY A 193 -2.02 31.75 -7.70
C GLY A 193 -3.38 31.22 -7.27
N GLN A 194 -4.47 31.80 -7.83
CA GLN A 194 -5.87 31.38 -7.56
C GLN A 194 -6.20 29.96 -8.10
N ALA A 195 -5.31 29.32 -8.81
CA ALA A 195 -5.45 27.93 -9.26
C ALA A 195 -4.27 27.12 -8.74
N ALA A 196 -4.55 25.94 -8.21
CA ALA A 196 -3.51 24.96 -7.86
C ALA A 196 -2.69 24.66 -9.12
N THR A 197 -1.47 25.22 -9.19
CA THR A 197 -0.58 25.01 -10.33
C THR A 197 0.33 23.86 -10.02
N ASN A 198 0.51 22.92 -10.98
CA ASN A 198 1.56 21.88 -10.91
C ASN A 198 2.98 22.48 -11.07
N ARG A 199 3.14 23.78 -10.84
CA ARG A 199 4.42 24.45 -10.94
C ARG A 199 5.18 24.31 -9.63
N VAL A 200 6.39 23.77 -9.71
CA VAL A 200 7.28 23.64 -8.55
C VAL A 200 7.59 25.02 -7.96
N ASN A 201 7.58 25.10 -6.64
CA ASN A 201 7.87 26.30 -5.88
C ASN A 201 9.22 26.93 -6.33
N PRO A 202 9.24 28.22 -6.74
CA PRO A 202 10.44 28.87 -7.23
C PRO A 202 11.60 28.88 -6.23
N GLU A 203 11.31 28.94 -4.93
CA GLU A 203 12.34 28.88 -3.88
C GLU A 203 13.06 27.52 -3.88
N LEU A 204 12.33 26.41 -4.07
CA LEU A 204 12.94 25.08 -4.21
C LEU A 204 13.83 24.98 -5.44
N VAL A 205 13.41 25.58 -6.56
CA VAL A 205 14.20 25.61 -7.79
C VAL A 205 15.52 26.39 -7.57
N GLN A 206 15.45 27.53 -6.88
CA GLN A 206 16.64 28.32 -6.53
C GLN A 206 17.59 27.55 -5.60
N LEU A 207 17.06 26.90 -4.56
CA LEU A 207 17.84 26.09 -3.63
C LEU A 207 18.53 24.91 -4.33
N ALA A 208 17.84 24.24 -5.24
CA ALA A 208 18.41 23.14 -6.02
C ALA A 208 19.56 23.62 -6.93
N ARG A 209 19.40 24.76 -7.60
CA ARG A 209 20.44 25.38 -8.43
C ARG A 209 21.66 25.82 -7.59
N ALA A 210 21.43 26.42 -6.43
CA ALA A 210 22.51 26.84 -5.52
C ALA A 210 23.28 25.63 -4.94
N GLY A 211 22.60 24.53 -4.64
CA GLY A 211 23.22 23.27 -4.18
C GLY A 211 24.02 22.56 -5.28
N GLY A 212 23.52 22.57 -6.53
CA GLY A 212 24.19 21.96 -7.68
C GLY A 212 25.47 22.68 -8.13
N ALA A 213 25.58 23.97 -7.87
CA ALA A 213 26.76 24.76 -8.27
C ALA A 213 28.04 24.38 -7.49
N LYS A 214 27.94 23.67 -6.36
CA LYS A 214 29.10 23.19 -5.58
C LYS A 214 29.69 21.86 -6.08
N VAL A 215 29.01 21.13 -6.97
CA VAL A 215 29.45 19.79 -7.40
C VAL A 215 30.31 19.84 -8.69
N HIS A 216 30.37 20.94 -9.43
CA HIS A 216 31.01 21.02 -10.75
C HIS A 216 32.21 21.98 -10.87
N ARG A 217 32.98 22.20 -9.84
CA ARG A 217 34.30 22.91 -9.95
C ARG A 217 35.46 22.06 -9.40
N GLY A 218 35.65 20.89 -9.96
CA GLY A 218 36.88 20.12 -9.85
C GLY A 218 37.42 19.91 -11.28
N ARG A 219 38.34 20.81 -11.69
CA ARG A 219 39.12 20.67 -12.93
C ARG A 219 39.94 19.38 -12.91
N GLY A 220 39.92 18.72 -14.05
CA GLY A 220 40.60 17.55 -14.49
C GLY A 220 41.90 17.10 -13.83
N HIS A 221 42.01 15.79 -13.68
CA HIS A 221 43.23 15.06 -13.97
C HIS A 221 42.91 13.61 -14.32
N HIS A 222 43.67 13.08 -15.27
CA HIS A 222 43.54 11.78 -15.93
C HIS A 222 43.54 10.56 -14.99
N PRO A 223 42.96 9.41 -15.42
CA PRO A 223 42.82 8.22 -14.62
C PRO A 223 44.08 7.38 -14.58
N LYS A 224 44.61 7.06 -13.42
CA LYS A 224 45.52 5.94 -13.24
C LYS A 224 45.02 4.97 -12.20
N ARG A 225 44.84 3.73 -12.69
CA ARG A 225 45.01 2.46 -11.99
C ARG A 225 43.91 2.02 -10.97
N TRP A 226 43.26 0.94 -11.38
CA TRP A 226 42.39 0.09 -10.59
C TRP A 226 43.09 -0.44 -9.34
N GLU A 227 42.58 -0.11 -8.18
CA GLU A 227 42.74 -0.92 -6.98
C GLU A 227 41.37 -1.16 -6.35
N LYS A 228 41.06 -2.48 -6.28
CA LYS A 228 39.89 -3.00 -5.57
C LYS A 228 39.97 -2.64 -4.10
N ARG A 229 39.03 -1.85 -3.60
CA ARG A 229 38.67 -1.83 -2.18
C ARG A 229 37.18 -2.04 -2.06
N ALA A 230 36.83 -3.22 -1.51
CA ALA A 230 35.49 -3.58 -1.11
C ALA A 230 35.01 -2.66 0.04
N GLY A 231 33.76 -2.22 -0.07
CA GLY A 231 32.96 -1.82 1.06
C GLY A 231 33.06 -0.38 1.50
N ARG A 232 32.31 0.50 0.82
CA ARG A 232 31.61 1.64 1.45
C ARG A 232 30.53 2.08 0.49
N SER A 233 29.26 1.83 0.85
CA SER A 233 28.12 2.39 0.17
C SER A 233 28.20 3.91 0.25
N GLY A 234 28.57 4.55 -0.87
CA GLY A 234 28.64 6.00 -0.98
C GLY A 234 27.24 6.60 -0.91
N GLY A 235 26.86 7.13 0.25
CA GLY A 235 25.70 8.00 0.37
C GLY A 235 25.98 9.31 -0.37
N PHE A 236 25.10 9.67 -1.27
CA PHE A 236 25.08 10.99 -1.90
C PHE A 236 24.86 12.07 -0.83
N GLY A 237 25.76 13.03 -0.71
CA GLY A 237 25.62 14.26 0.04
C GLY A 237 26.37 14.25 1.38
N GLY A 238 27.30 15.21 1.53
CA GLY A 238 28.07 15.44 2.76
C GLY A 238 27.16 15.66 3.97
N GLU A 239 27.62 15.26 5.15
CA GLU A 239 26.90 15.29 6.43
C GLU A 239 26.50 16.69 6.93
N GLU A 240 26.98 17.75 6.30
CA GLU A 240 26.63 19.12 6.65
C GLU A 240 25.26 19.55 6.08
N GLY A 241 24.17 19.24 6.78
CA GLY A 241 22.84 19.77 6.48
C GLY A 241 21.69 18.77 6.42
N ARG A 242 21.93 17.50 6.72
CA ARG A 242 20.86 16.51 6.81
C ARG A 242 20.30 16.52 8.23
N MET A 243 19.02 16.87 8.38
CA MET A 243 18.36 16.75 9.68
C MET A 243 18.28 15.28 10.10
N ASP A 244 18.58 15.05 11.37
CA ASP A 244 18.33 13.78 12.04
C ASP A 244 16.83 13.46 12.07
N ARG A 245 16.47 12.20 12.01
CA ARG A 245 15.05 11.74 12.05
C ARG A 245 14.35 12.21 13.32
N ALA A 246 15.07 12.24 14.46
CA ALA A 246 14.51 12.74 15.71
C ALA A 246 14.17 14.23 15.63
N ALA A 247 15.04 15.02 15.02
CA ALA A 247 14.78 16.43 14.80
C ALA A 247 13.61 16.66 13.83
N ILE A 248 13.48 15.81 12.81
CA ILE A 248 12.30 15.85 11.89
C ILE A 248 11.03 15.51 12.66
N ALA A 249 10.99 14.44 13.45
CA ALA A 249 9.83 14.04 14.23
C ALA A 249 9.44 15.14 15.24
N GLY A 250 10.40 15.73 15.94
CA GLY A 250 10.16 16.85 16.84
C GLY A 250 9.58 18.08 16.11
N MET A 251 10.10 18.41 14.93
CA MET A 251 9.58 19.51 14.11
C MET A 251 8.14 19.23 13.63
N LEU A 252 7.83 18.00 13.22
CA LEU A 252 6.47 17.60 12.83
C LEU A 252 5.51 17.71 14.01
N GLY A 253 5.95 17.28 15.22
CA GLY A 253 5.18 17.44 16.46
C GLY A 253 4.88 18.91 16.78
N ALA A 254 5.91 19.77 16.70
CA ALA A 254 5.74 21.22 16.93
C ALA A 254 4.80 21.90 15.92
N LYS A 255 4.58 21.28 14.75
CA LYS A 255 3.65 21.75 13.70
C LYS A 255 2.29 21.05 13.71
N ASN A 256 2.01 20.19 14.69
CA ASN A 256 0.80 19.36 14.77
C ASN A 256 0.61 18.46 13.53
N LEU A 257 1.70 17.89 13.02
CA LEU A 257 1.73 16.99 11.86
C LEU A 257 2.03 15.53 12.25
N LEU A 258 1.76 15.16 13.48
CA LEU A 258 1.79 13.78 13.96
C LEU A 258 0.35 13.20 13.97
N PRO A 259 0.20 11.88 13.81
CA PRO A 259 1.25 10.87 13.62
C PRO A 259 1.94 10.94 12.23
N ALA A 260 3.17 10.42 12.14
CA ALA A 260 3.96 10.43 10.91
C ALA A 260 4.47 9.03 10.56
N ILE A 261 4.53 8.72 9.26
CA ILE A 261 5.10 7.47 8.75
C ILE A 261 6.38 7.79 7.97
N PHE A 262 7.51 7.17 8.36
CA PHE A 262 8.77 7.26 7.64
C PHE A 262 8.94 6.06 6.72
N PHE A 263 8.92 6.27 5.42
CA PHE A 263 9.16 5.21 4.44
C PHE A 263 10.66 5.01 4.24
N ILE A 264 11.16 3.81 4.57
CA ILE A 264 12.56 3.42 4.47
C ILE A 264 12.63 2.11 3.68
N PHE A 265 13.29 2.12 2.51
CA PHE A 265 13.30 0.99 1.57
C PHE A 265 14.30 -0.13 1.94
N SER A 266 14.58 -0.34 3.22
CA SER A 266 15.35 -1.48 3.68
C SER A 266 15.00 -1.83 5.13
N ARG A 267 14.92 -3.13 5.45
CA ARG A 267 14.66 -3.61 6.82
C ARG A 267 15.72 -3.11 7.79
N ALA A 268 17.00 -3.30 7.46
CA ALA A 268 18.11 -2.81 8.26
C ALA A 268 18.08 -1.27 8.47
N GLY A 269 17.58 -0.53 7.47
CA GLY A 269 17.37 0.92 7.59
C GLY A 269 16.24 1.28 8.54
N CYS A 270 15.17 0.48 8.60
CA CYS A 270 14.08 0.65 9.58
C CYS A 270 14.61 0.41 11.00
N ASP A 271 15.33 -0.68 11.24
CA ASP A 271 15.93 -1.00 12.54
C ASP A 271 16.91 0.10 12.98
N ALA A 272 17.75 0.56 12.07
CA ALA A 272 18.67 1.67 12.36
C ALA A 272 17.93 2.97 12.71
N ALA A 273 16.78 3.24 12.05
CA ALA A 273 15.98 4.43 12.35
C ALA A 273 15.35 4.34 13.74
N VAL A 274 14.81 3.18 14.12
CA VAL A 274 14.24 2.94 15.46
C VAL A 274 15.33 3.16 16.52
N ARG A 275 16.49 2.50 16.38
CA ARG A 275 17.63 2.68 17.32
C ARG A 275 18.10 4.15 17.42
N GLN A 276 18.08 4.88 16.30
CA GLN A 276 18.42 6.29 16.29
C GLN A 276 17.41 7.12 17.11
N LEU A 277 16.11 6.87 16.93
CA LEU A 277 15.05 7.57 17.68
C LEU A 277 15.09 7.26 19.16
N VAL A 278 15.26 6.00 19.54
CA VAL A 278 15.40 5.57 20.95
C VAL A 278 16.61 6.25 21.60
N ARG A 279 17.79 6.24 20.96
CA ARG A 279 19.00 6.88 21.47
C ARG A 279 18.89 8.41 21.59
N SER A 280 18.05 9.04 20.78
CA SER A 280 17.84 10.49 20.86
C SER A 280 17.04 10.93 22.08
N GLY A 281 16.41 9.98 22.79
CA GLY A 281 15.52 10.27 23.92
C GLY A 281 14.24 11.01 23.55
N LEU A 282 13.88 11.03 22.25
CA LEU A 282 12.63 11.63 21.79
C LEU A 282 11.45 10.90 22.41
N ARG A 283 10.58 11.63 23.09
CA ARG A 283 9.36 11.11 23.69
C ARG A 283 8.16 11.75 22.99
N LEU A 284 7.31 10.92 22.38
CA LEU A 284 6.09 11.33 21.68
C LEU A 284 4.83 10.90 22.43
N THR A 285 4.97 10.11 23.49
CA THR A 285 3.88 9.60 24.34
C THR A 285 4.06 10.13 25.76
N ASP A 286 2.97 10.33 26.47
CA ASP A 286 2.98 10.61 27.90
C ASP A 286 3.16 9.32 28.74
N GLN A 287 3.13 9.43 30.06
CA GLN A 287 3.36 8.28 30.94
C GLN A 287 2.17 7.30 30.91
N ALA A 288 0.94 7.82 30.86
CA ALA A 288 -0.25 6.97 30.85
C ALA A 288 -0.35 6.16 29.55
N GLU A 289 -0.07 6.79 28.40
CA GLU A 289 -0.03 6.12 27.11
C GLU A 289 1.06 5.04 27.06
N ARG A 290 2.24 5.28 27.67
CA ARG A 290 3.30 4.26 27.74
C ARG A 290 2.90 3.06 28.59
N ASP A 291 2.26 3.30 29.71
CA ASP A 291 1.81 2.23 30.61
C ASP A 291 0.72 1.38 29.93
N GLU A 292 -0.20 2.00 29.17
CA GLU A 292 -1.19 1.30 28.36
C GLU A 292 -0.54 0.49 27.24
N ILE A 293 0.39 1.07 26.47
CA ILE A 293 1.14 0.37 25.41
C ILE A 293 1.86 -0.84 26.01
N ARG A 294 2.53 -0.68 27.16
CA ARG A 294 3.23 -1.77 27.83
C ARG A 294 2.28 -2.90 28.21
N ALA A 295 1.12 -2.59 28.80
CA ALA A 295 0.13 -3.57 29.16
C ALA A 295 -0.38 -4.37 27.95
N ILE A 296 -0.68 -3.68 26.82
CA ILE A 296 -1.11 -4.30 25.57
C ILE A 296 -0.01 -5.23 25.02
N VAL A 297 1.25 -4.78 25.01
CA VAL A 297 2.37 -5.57 24.49
C VAL A 297 2.60 -6.80 25.37
N GLU A 298 2.60 -6.67 26.68
CA GLU A 298 2.76 -7.79 27.62
C GLU A 298 1.66 -8.83 27.43
N GLU A 299 0.41 -8.41 27.26
CA GLU A 299 -0.71 -9.33 26.99
C GLU A 299 -0.53 -10.08 25.68
N ARG A 300 -0.16 -9.38 24.61
CA ARG A 300 0.05 -9.98 23.28
C ARG A 300 1.25 -10.92 23.24
N CYS A 301 2.26 -10.66 24.04
CA CYS A 301 3.48 -11.46 24.12
C CYS A 301 3.41 -12.64 25.09
N ARG A 302 2.33 -12.81 25.86
CA ARG A 302 2.18 -13.87 26.89
C ARG A 302 2.46 -15.29 26.41
N THR A 303 2.21 -15.58 25.15
CA THR A 303 2.39 -16.91 24.55
C THR A 303 3.74 -17.11 23.90
N LEU A 304 4.56 -16.05 23.81
CA LEU A 304 5.89 -16.10 23.22
C LEU A 304 6.92 -16.51 24.27
N ARG A 305 7.94 -17.27 23.86
CA ARG A 305 9.07 -17.64 24.70
C ARG A 305 10.12 -16.51 24.71
N ASP A 306 10.97 -16.50 25.72
CA ASP A 306 12.04 -15.50 25.86
C ASP A 306 12.97 -15.43 24.64
N ASP A 307 13.25 -16.58 24.01
CA ASP A 307 14.03 -16.65 22.77
C ASP A 307 13.33 -15.93 21.60
N ASP A 308 12.02 -16.06 21.47
CA ASP A 308 11.22 -15.40 20.45
C ASP A 308 11.17 -13.88 20.69
N LEU A 309 11.04 -13.47 21.95
CA LEU A 309 11.08 -12.06 22.36
C LEU A 309 12.45 -11.42 22.08
N ALA A 310 13.54 -12.16 22.28
CA ALA A 310 14.89 -11.70 21.97
C ALA A 310 15.08 -11.47 20.45
N VAL A 311 14.55 -12.38 19.61
CA VAL A 311 14.58 -12.24 18.14
C VAL A 311 13.78 -11.03 17.67
N LEU A 312 12.65 -10.74 18.32
CA LEU A 312 11.82 -9.57 18.02
C LEU A 312 12.42 -8.24 18.49
N GLY A 313 13.52 -8.28 19.25
CA GLY A 313 14.12 -7.07 19.83
C GLY A 313 13.25 -6.44 20.92
N TYR A 314 12.36 -7.20 21.53
CA TYR A 314 11.40 -6.74 22.55
C TYR A 314 12.07 -5.89 23.64
N TRP A 315 13.18 -6.40 24.20
CA TRP A 315 13.90 -5.75 25.29
C TRP A 315 14.61 -4.45 24.90
N GLU A 316 14.89 -4.27 23.61
CA GLU A 316 15.54 -3.03 23.12
C GLU A 316 14.54 -1.89 22.87
N VAL A 317 13.26 -2.21 22.66
CA VAL A 317 12.25 -1.25 22.18
C VAL A 317 11.16 -0.96 23.20
N VAL A 318 10.81 -1.92 24.06
CA VAL A 318 9.67 -1.83 24.98
C VAL A 318 10.09 -1.57 26.43
N VAL A 319 11.29 -1.95 26.83
CA VAL A 319 11.87 -1.70 28.15
C VAL A 319 12.78 -0.49 28.14
#